data_02ab16b8e031360555837900a0759a8b
#
_entry.id   02ab16b8e031360555837900a0759a8b
#
_cell.length_a   1.000
_cell.length_b   1.000
_cell.length_c   1.000
_cell.angle_alpha   90.00
_cell.angle_beta   90.00
_cell.angle_gamma   90.00
#
_symmetry.space_group_name_H-M   'P 1'
#
loop_
_entity.id
_entity.type
_entity.pdbx_description
1 polymer ?
#
loop_
_entity_poly.entity_id
_entity_poly.type
_entity_poly.pdbx_seq_one_letter_code
_entity_poly.pdbx_strand_id
1 'polypeptide(L)'
;GQAKGSDEGCSVNFKYGMKRDFDAWLASLGPSAPVKSLTELREWNLAHASAGSMKYQQSRFDISDEMDIEADRARNDADVAKDARLSRAQGLDAVFAQHDLDAILTPGSRGAGLAARAGYPIIVVPFGFVANGSSESFPDAFDAQPAPFGIGLTGPACSEPRLIELAYSFEQATMRRV
;
A
#
# COMPACT_ATOMS: atom_id res chain seq x y z
N GLY A 1 -5.69 -10.95 7.19
CA GLY A 1 -5.77 -10.21 8.05
C GLY A 1 -5.27 -8.80 8.29
N GLN A 2 -6.15 -7.82 8.10
CA GLN A 2 -5.85 -6.43 8.44
C GLN A 2 -6.68 -5.91 9.62
N ALA A 3 -7.56 -6.71 10.19
CA ALA A 3 -8.24 -6.43 11.43
C ALA A 3 -7.66 -7.28 12.55
N LYS A 4 -7.81 -6.85 13.80
CA LYS A 4 -7.30 -7.57 14.96
C LYS A 4 -7.90 -8.98 15.03
N GLY A 5 -7.05 -10.00 15.19
CA GLY A 5 -7.45 -11.40 15.24
C GLY A 5 -8.05 -11.96 13.94
N SER A 6 -8.00 -11.22 12.82
CA SER A 6 -8.68 -11.57 11.56
C SER A 6 -7.71 -12.17 10.53
N ASP A 7 -6.98 -13.22 10.93
CA ASP A 7 -5.91 -13.80 10.11
C ASP A 7 -6.30 -15.09 9.39
N GLU A 8 -7.43 -15.69 9.72
CA GLU A 8 -7.86 -16.92 9.08
C GLU A 8 -8.07 -16.70 7.57
N GLY A 9 -7.37 -17.49 6.76
CA GLY A 9 -7.39 -17.38 5.31
C GLY A 9 -6.72 -16.14 4.71
N CYS A 10 -6.24 -15.21 5.52
CA CYS A 10 -5.57 -13.97 5.08
C CYS A 10 -4.06 -14.05 5.30
N SER A 11 -3.30 -13.30 4.47
CA SER A 11 -1.86 -13.14 4.66
C SER A 11 -1.57 -12.23 5.86
N VAL A 12 -0.59 -12.64 6.69
CA VAL A 12 -0.09 -11.86 7.81
C VAL A 12 1.11 -10.99 7.44
N ASN A 13 1.56 -11.05 6.19
CA ASN A 13 2.79 -10.38 5.75
C ASN A 13 2.87 -8.90 6.13
N PHE A 14 1.79 -8.14 5.95
CA PHE A 14 1.75 -6.73 6.33
C PHE A 14 1.94 -6.53 7.85
N LYS A 15 1.20 -7.26 8.67
CA LYS A 15 1.23 -7.14 10.13
C LYS A 15 2.57 -7.54 10.71
N TYR A 16 3.05 -8.70 10.29
CA TYR A 16 4.33 -9.25 10.70
C TYR A 16 5.49 -8.35 10.25
N GLY A 17 5.52 -7.99 8.97
CA GLY A 17 6.57 -7.14 8.41
C GLY A 17 6.65 -5.78 9.09
N MET A 18 5.50 -5.14 9.34
CA MET A 18 5.46 -3.86 10.04
C MET A 18 6.11 -3.92 11.41
N LYS A 19 5.78 -4.91 12.25
CA LYS A 19 6.38 -5.03 13.58
C LYS A 19 7.87 -5.34 13.50
N ARG A 20 8.26 -6.35 12.70
CA ARG A 20 9.65 -6.78 12.54
C ARG A 20 10.55 -5.63 12.08
N ASP A 21 10.14 -4.95 11.01
CA ASP A 21 11.00 -3.95 10.36
C ASP A 21 11.04 -2.64 11.16
N PHE A 22 9.93 -2.30 11.82
CA PHE A 22 9.88 -1.13 12.69
C PHE A 22 10.75 -1.32 13.94
N ASP A 23 10.67 -2.47 14.59
CA ASP A 23 11.49 -2.78 15.76
C ASP A 23 12.99 -2.84 15.37
N ALA A 24 13.31 -3.44 14.22
CA ALA A 24 14.69 -3.46 13.70
C ALA A 24 15.20 -2.04 13.38
N TRP A 25 14.37 -1.20 12.81
CA TRP A 25 14.72 0.21 12.55
C TRP A 25 14.97 0.97 13.85
N LEU A 26 14.09 0.84 14.86
CA LEU A 26 14.29 1.46 16.17
C LEU A 26 15.60 1.00 16.83
N ALA A 27 15.91 -0.29 16.75
CA ALA A 27 17.16 -0.84 17.26
C ALA A 27 18.38 -0.21 16.56
N SER A 28 18.30 0.09 15.26
CA SER A 28 19.37 0.73 14.50
C SER A 28 19.68 2.17 14.94
N LEU A 29 18.71 2.86 15.58
CA LEU A 29 18.91 4.21 16.14
C LEU A 29 19.72 4.22 17.45
N GLY A 30 19.95 3.06 18.02
CA GLY A 30 20.75 2.89 19.22
C GLY A 30 20.07 3.40 20.51
N PRO A 31 20.86 3.66 21.57
CA PRO A 31 20.33 4.00 22.90
C PRO A 31 19.49 5.28 22.94
N SER A 32 19.71 6.22 22.02
CA SER A 32 19.03 7.52 21.97
C SER A 32 17.61 7.45 21.40
N ALA A 33 17.19 6.33 20.84
CA ALA A 33 15.81 6.18 20.35
C ALA A 33 14.80 6.43 21.49
N PRO A 34 13.78 7.29 21.29
CA PRO A 34 12.83 7.66 22.34
C PRO A 34 11.93 6.50 22.78
N VAL A 35 11.69 5.54 21.89
CA VAL A 35 10.99 4.27 22.13
C VAL A 35 11.80 3.14 21.52
N LYS A 36 11.64 1.90 22.03
CA LYS A 36 12.48 0.76 21.63
C LYS A 36 11.71 -0.28 20.79
N SER A 37 10.41 -0.21 20.79
CA SER A 37 9.56 -1.15 20.07
C SER A 37 8.25 -0.52 19.61
N LEU A 38 7.56 -1.22 18.71
CA LEU A 38 6.19 -0.85 18.31
C LEU A 38 5.24 -0.85 19.51
N THR A 39 5.40 -1.80 20.44
CA THR A 39 4.62 -1.87 21.66
C THR A 39 4.79 -0.61 22.50
N GLU A 40 6.04 -0.20 22.78
CA GLU A 40 6.32 1.02 23.52
C GLU A 40 5.75 2.28 22.84
N LEU A 41 5.84 2.37 21.51
CA LEU A 41 5.23 3.49 20.78
C LEU A 41 3.71 3.52 20.96
N ARG A 42 3.04 2.36 20.89
CA ARG A 42 1.60 2.27 21.10
C ARG A 42 1.20 2.71 22.49
N GLU A 43 1.92 2.24 23.50
CA GLU A 43 1.69 2.62 24.91
C GLU A 43 1.92 4.12 25.12
N TRP A 44 2.98 4.66 24.54
CA TRP A 44 3.25 6.10 24.59
C TRP A 44 2.10 6.90 23.97
N ASN A 45 1.60 6.48 22.81
CA ASN A 45 0.47 7.15 22.14
C ASN A 45 -0.79 7.13 23.03
N LEU A 46 -1.09 6.01 23.66
CA LEU A 46 -2.23 5.91 24.58
C LEU A 46 -2.07 6.83 25.79
N ALA A 47 -0.87 6.87 26.39
CA ALA A 47 -0.57 7.72 27.53
C ALA A 47 -0.69 9.23 27.20
N HIS A 48 -0.49 9.60 25.94
CA HIS A 48 -0.54 10.99 25.47
C HIS A 48 -1.79 11.31 24.63
N ALA A 49 -2.83 10.49 24.73
CA ALA A 49 -4.06 10.65 23.95
C ALA A 49 -4.71 12.05 24.14
N SER A 50 -4.68 12.60 25.36
CA SER A 50 -5.18 13.94 25.66
C SER A 50 -4.39 15.06 24.96
N ALA A 51 -3.13 14.82 24.60
CA ALA A 51 -2.30 15.74 23.82
C ALA A 51 -2.50 15.59 22.29
N GLY A 52 -3.44 14.76 21.86
CA GLY A 52 -3.81 14.57 20.45
C GLY A 52 -3.05 13.48 19.68
N SER A 53 -2.20 12.70 20.35
CA SER A 53 -1.45 11.59 19.72
C SER A 53 -2.37 10.55 19.05
N MET A 54 -3.59 10.40 19.54
CA MET A 54 -4.60 9.44 19.07
C MET A 54 -5.67 10.06 18.14
N LYS A 55 -5.46 11.28 17.63
CA LYS A 55 -6.44 11.97 16.77
C LYS A 55 -6.93 11.11 15.59
N TYR A 56 -6.04 10.35 14.98
CA TYR A 56 -6.33 9.48 13.82
C TYR A 56 -6.34 8.00 14.19
N GLN A 57 -6.32 7.68 15.49
CA GLN A 57 -6.20 6.33 16.02
C GLN A 57 -4.87 5.65 15.61
N GLN A 58 -4.69 4.37 15.96
CA GLN A 58 -3.48 3.62 15.65
C GLN A 58 -3.76 2.17 15.24
N SER A 59 -4.88 1.91 14.59
CA SER A 59 -5.35 0.56 14.28
C SER A 59 -4.30 -0.30 13.54
N ARG A 60 -3.44 0.31 12.71
CA ARG A 60 -2.38 -0.41 12.00
C ARG A 60 -1.27 -0.89 12.95
N PHE A 61 -0.93 -0.09 13.94
CA PHE A 61 0.01 -0.50 14.99
C PHE A 61 -0.61 -1.57 15.87
N ASP A 62 -1.90 -1.41 16.22
CA ASP A 62 -2.59 -2.38 17.07
C ASP A 62 -2.62 -3.78 16.46
N ILE A 63 -2.97 -3.89 15.16
CA ILE A 63 -2.99 -5.18 14.47
C ILE A 63 -1.59 -5.75 14.23
N SER A 64 -0.58 -4.91 14.05
CA SER A 64 0.79 -5.37 13.84
C SER A 64 1.43 -5.86 15.13
N ASP A 65 1.11 -5.23 16.25
CA ASP A 65 1.66 -5.59 17.56
C ASP A 65 1.11 -6.93 18.10
N GLU A 66 0.03 -7.48 17.50
CA GLU A 66 -0.45 -8.83 17.78
C GLU A 66 0.55 -9.93 17.38
N MET A 67 1.44 -9.65 16.42
CA MET A 67 2.35 -10.65 15.87
C MET A 67 3.47 -11.00 16.86
N ASP A 68 3.73 -12.28 17.02
CA ASP A 68 4.93 -12.81 17.66
C ASP A 68 5.97 -13.09 16.57
N ILE A 69 7.09 -12.35 16.61
CA ILE A 69 8.09 -12.40 15.52
C ILE A 69 8.77 -13.78 15.40
N GLU A 70 8.91 -14.51 16.47
CA GLU A 70 9.50 -15.86 16.43
C GLU A 70 8.44 -16.93 16.12
N ALA A 71 7.30 -16.90 16.80
CA ALA A 71 6.25 -17.90 16.62
C ALA A 71 5.56 -17.82 15.26
N ASP A 72 5.33 -16.59 14.73
CA ASP A 72 4.63 -16.37 13.47
C ASP A 72 5.55 -16.37 12.24
N ARG A 73 6.88 -16.55 12.40
CA ARG A 73 7.85 -16.53 11.30
C ARG A 73 7.50 -17.50 10.17
N ALA A 74 7.29 -18.77 10.51
CA ALA A 74 7.01 -19.80 9.50
C ALA A 74 5.71 -19.51 8.74
N ARG A 75 4.70 -19.00 9.41
CA ARG A 75 3.45 -18.58 8.81
C ARG A 75 3.65 -17.40 7.85
N ASN A 76 4.39 -16.38 8.29
CA ASN A 76 4.72 -15.24 7.44
C ASN A 76 5.46 -15.67 6.18
N ASP A 77 6.47 -16.54 6.30
CA ASP A 77 7.27 -17.00 5.16
C ASP A 77 6.40 -17.77 4.14
N ALA A 78 5.48 -18.59 4.62
CA ALA A 78 4.51 -19.28 3.78
C ALA A 78 3.55 -18.31 3.07
N ASP A 79 3.08 -17.27 3.77
CA ASP A 79 2.21 -16.24 3.20
C ASP A 79 2.95 -15.38 2.16
N VAL A 80 4.21 -14.99 2.41
CA VAL A 80 5.05 -14.28 1.43
C VAL A 80 5.22 -15.12 0.15
N ALA A 81 5.53 -16.40 0.28
CA ALA A 81 5.68 -17.30 -0.87
C ALA A 81 4.36 -17.44 -1.64
N LYS A 82 3.24 -17.58 -0.94
CA LYS A 82 1.89 -17.64 -1.54
C LYS A 82 1.55 -16.34 -2.26
N ASP A 83 1.75 -15.20 -1.62
CA ASP A 83 1.48 -13.89 -2.21
C ASP A 83 2.31 -13.66 -3.47
N ALA A 84 3.60 -13.99 -3.45
CA ALA A 84 4.46 -13.89 -4.63
C ALA A 84 3.99 -14.80 -5.77
N ARG A 85 3.65 -16.05 -5.48
CA ARG A 85 3.15 -16.98 -6.50
C ARG A 85 1.84 -16.50 -7.14
N LEU A 86 0.89 -16.04 -6.32
CA LEU A 86 -0.43 -15.61 -6.80
C LEU A 86 -0.39 -14.27 -7.52
N SER A 87 0.49 -13.35 -7.13
CA SER A 87 0.59 -12.03 -7.75
C SER A 87 1.50 -12.01 -8.99
N ARG A 88 2.55 -12.84 -9.03
CA ARG A 88 3.51 -12.94 -10.15
C ARG A 88 3.13 -14.06 -11.10
N ALA A 89 3.67 -15.27 -10.89
CA ALA A 89 3.59 -16.38 -11.84
C ALA A 89 2.15 -16.79 -12.21
N GLN A 90 1.23 -16.79 -11.24
CA GLN A 90 -0.19 -17.09 -11.44
C GLN A 90 -1.07 -15.84 -11.56
N GLY A 91 -0.48 -14.67 -11.61
CA GLY A 91 -1.14 -13.37 -11.70
C GLY A 91 -0.61 -12.56 -12.87
N LEU A 92 0.13 -11.50 -12.58
CA LEU A 92 0.54 -10.52 -13.58
C LEU A 92 1.41 -11.11 -14.70
N ASP A 93 2.37 -12.01 -14.38
CA ASP A 93 3.23 -12.62 -15.40
C ASP A 93 2.42 -13.44 -16.41
N ALA A 94 1.45 -14.20 -15.92
CA ALA A 94 0.58 -14.98 -16.78
C ALA A 94 -0.25 -14.07 -17.72
N VAL A 95 -0.76 -12.96 -17.22
CA VAL A 95 -1.54 -11.99 -18.01
C VAL A 95 -0.67 -11.30 -19.05
N PHE A 96 0.53 -10.82 -18.66
CA PHE A 96 1.47 -10.21 -19.60
C PHE A 96 1.86 -11.17 -20.72
N ALA A 97 2.22 -12.42 -20.38
CA ALA A 97 2.62 -13.42 -21.36
C ALA A 97 1.47 -13.88 -22.27
N GLN A 98 0.27 -14.07 -21.69
CA GLN A 98 -0.88 -14.57 -22.47
C GLN A 98 -1.36 -13.55 -23.51
N HIS A 99 -1.23 -12.28 -23.22
CA HIS A 99 -1.78 -11.20 -24.05
C HIS A 99 -0.72 -10.34 -24.72
N ASP A 100 0.56 -10.66 -24.57
CA ASP A 100 1.71 -9.93 -25.13
C ASP A 100 1.62 -8.41 -24.81
N LEU A 101 1.46 -8.08 -23.51
CA LEU A 101 1.21 -6.72 -23.06
C LEU A 101 2.49 -6.03 -22.58
N ASP A 102 2.67 -4.79 -22.98
CA ASP A 102 3.66 -3.86 -22.38
C ASP A 102 3.21 -3.33 -21.02
N ALA A 103 1.90 -3.11 -20.86
CA ALA A 103 1.33 -2.59 -19.62
C ALA A 103 -0.16 -2.95 -19.47
N ILE A 104 -0.63 -2.96 -18.21
CA ILE A 104 -2.05 -3.09 -17.86
C ILE A 104 -2.54 -1.72 -17.40
N LEU A 105 -3.60 -1.22 -18.04
CA LEU A 105 -4.22 0.05 -17.72
C LEU A 105 -5.32 -0.14 -16.67
N THR A 106 -5.30 0.70 -15.63
CA THR A 106 -6.31 0.70 -14.58
C THR A 106 -6.81 2.12 -14.27
N PRO A 107 -8.09 2.28 -13.85
CA PRO A 107 -8.59 3.57 -13.39
C PRO A 107 -7.87 4.03 -12.13
N GLY A 108 -7.26 5.21 -12.17
CA GLY A 108 -6.51 5.79 -11.05
C GLY A 108 -5.41 4.85 -10.54
N SER A 109 -5.30 4.71 -9.24
CA SER A 109 -4.33 3.83 -8.57
C SER A 109 -4.87 2.43 -8.25
N ARG A 110 -6.00 2.00 -8.82
CA ARG A 110 -6.65 0.71 -8.45
C ARG A 110 -5.77 -0.51 -8.71
N GLY A 111 -4.84 -0.45 -9.65
CA GLY A 111 -3.86 -1.50 -9.90
C GLY A 111 -2.73 -1.59 -8.89
N ALA A 112 -2.52 -0.54 -8.08
CA ALA A 112 -1.34 -0.42 -7.22
C ALA A 112 -1.20 -1.55 -6.18
N GLY A 113 -2.32 -2.01 -5.61
CA GLY A 113 -2.29 -3.09 -4.61
C GLY A 113 -1.79 -4.42 -5.17
N LEU A 114 -2.15 -4.75 -6.41
CA LEU A 114 -1.67 -5.97 -7.09
C LEU A 114 -0.22 -5.81 -7.54
N ALA A 115 0.12 -4.67 -8.14
CA ALA A 115 1.48 -4.33 -8.54
C ALA A 115 2.44 -4.38 -7.34
N ALA A 116 2.07 -3.77 -6.21
CA ALA A 116 2.87 -3.78 -4.99
C ALA A 116 3.12 -5.18 -4.43
N ARG A 117 2.12 -6.08 -4.47
CA ARG A 117 2.30 -7.50 -4.04
C ARG A 117 3.27 -8.25 -4.95
N ALA A 118 3.22 -7.97 -6.25
CA ALA A 118 4.16 -8.53 -7.22
C ALA A 118 5.56 -7.90 -7.12
N GLY A 119 5.69 -6.70 -6.55
CA GLY A 119 6.90 -5.90 -6.59
C GLY A 119 7.14 -5.32 -7.98
N TYR A 120 6.07 -4.98 -8.71
CA TYR A 120 6.10 -4.47 -10.07
C TYR A 120 5.81 -2.98 -10.12
N PRO A 121 6.38 -2.27 -11.12
CA PRO A 121 6.21 -0.84 -11.23
C PRO A 121 4.79 -0.47 -11.71
N ILE A 122 4.32 0.66 -11.20
CA ILE A 122 3.12 1.32 -11.70
C ILE A 122 3.38 2.83 -11.80
N ILE A 123 2.94 3.44 -12.90
CA ILE A 123 2.92 4.89 -13.07
C ILE A 123 1.48 5.36 -13.20
N VAL A 124 1.16 6.49 -12.57
CA VAL A 124 -0.16 7.12 -12.71
C VAL A 124 0.01 8.44 -13.44
N VAL A 125 -0.76 8.64 -14.50
CA VAL A 125 -0.76 9.89 -15.29
C VAL A 125 -2.09 10.60 -15.16
N PRO A 126 -2.12 11.94 -15.13
CA PRO A 126 -3.35 12.72 -15.09
C PRO A 126 -4.26 12.44 -16.30
N PHE A 127 -5.57 12.33 -16.03
CA PHE A 127 -6.55 12.14 -17.10
C PHE A 127 -7.68 13.18 -17.06
N GLY A 128 -8.02 13.70 -15.89
CA GLY A 128 -9.06 14.69 -15.73
C GLY A 128 -9.54 14.83 -14.29
N PHE A 129 -10.78 15.24 -14.14
CA PHE A 129 -11.44 15.38 -12.85
C PHE A 129 -12.74 14.60 -12.84
N VAL A 130 -13.10 14.06 -11.70
CA VAL A 130 -14.38 13.40 -11.44
C VAL A 130 -15.12 14.15 -10.34
N ALA A 131 -16.43 14.18 -10.41
CA ALA A 131 -17.22 14.72 -9.31
C ALA A 131 -16.87 13.98 -8.02
N ASN A 132 -16.67 14.72 -6.94
CA ASN A 132 -16.58 14.11 -5.62
C ASN A 132 -17.92 13.44 -5.32
N GLY A 133 -17.89 12.13 -5.18
CA GLY A 133 -19.08 11.34 -4.91
C GLY A 133 -19.63 11.64 -3.52
N SER A 134 -20.94 11.48 -3.37
CA SER A 134 -21.67 11.68 -2.13
C SER A 134 -21.42 10.59 -1.05
N SER A 135 -20.40 9.75 -1.20
CA SER A 135 -20.10 8.68 -0.24
C SER A 135 -19.53 9.16 1.09
N GLU A 136 -19.04 10.39 1.14
CA GLU A 136 -18.63 11.05 2.37
C GLU A 136 -19.44 12.32 2.54
N SER A 137 -20.07 12.47 3.69
CA SER A 137 -20.73 13.71 4.05
C SER A 137 -19.65 14.76 4.32
N PHE A 138 -19.48 15.68 3.39
CA PHE A 138 -18.73 16.90 3.68
C PHE A 138 -19.51 17.74 4.68
N PRO A 139 -18.82 18.54 5.51
CA PRO A 139 -19.50 19.49 6.38
C PRO A 139 -20.41 20.44 5.58
N ASP A 140 -21.52 20.85 6.19
CA ASP A 140 -22.39 21.87 5.59
C ASP A 140 -21.57 23.10 5.16
N ALA A 141 -21.85 23.61 3.96
CA ALA A 141 -21.14 24.71 3.30
C ALA A 141 -19.69 24.37 2.83
N PHE A 142 -19.26 23.11 2.83
CA PHE A 142 -18.00 22.73 2.19
C PHE A 142 -18.20 22.65 0.68
N ASP A 143 -17.48 23.49 -0.06
CA ASP A 143 -17.47 23.44 -1.53
C ASP A 143 -16.52 22.34 -2.02
N ALA A 144 -17.06 21.15 -2.20
CA ALA A 144 -16.31 19.98 -2.67
C ALA A 144 -15.89 20.14 -4.13
N GLN A 145 -14.65 20.55 -4.37
CA GLN A 145 -14.10 20.61 -5.72
C GLN A 145 -14.01 19.21 -6.34
N PRO A 146 -14.10 19.09 -7.69
CA PRO A 146 -13.89 17.84 -8.37
C PRO A 146 -12.54 17.21 -8.02
N ALA A 147 -12.52 15.90 -7.76
CA ALA A 147 -11.32 15.18 -7.43
C ALA A 147 -10.46 14.91 -8.68
N PRO A 148 -9.13 15.08 -8.62
CA PRO A 148 -8.26 14.73 -9.72
C PRO A 148 -8.32 13.21 -9.98
N PHE A 149 -8.38 12.85 -11.26
CA PHE A 149 -8.45 11.47 -11.70
C PHE A 149 -7.33 11.17 -12.69
N GLY A 150 -6.68 10.03 -12.52
CA GLY A 150 -5.64 9.55 -13.41
C GLY A 150 -5.91 8.17 -13.97
N ILE A 151 -5.03 7.71 -14.84
CA ILE A 151 -4.94 6.31 -15.23
C ILE A 151 -3.62 5.72 -14.72
N GLY A 152 -3.65 4.48 -14.24
CA GLY A 152 -2.48 3.73 -13.84
C GLY A 152 -2.04 2.79 -14.96
N LEU A 153 -0.73 2.75 -15.21
CA LEU A 153 -0.09 1.80 -16.11
C LEU A 153 0.83 0.91 -15.27
N THR A 154 0.48 -0.37 -15.14
CA THR A 154 1.28 -1.37 -14.43
C THR A 154 2.07 -2.19 -15.46
N GLY A 155 3.37 -2.29 -15.31
CA GLY A 155 4.24 -3.07 -16.18
C GLY A 155 4.83 -4.30 -15.49
N PRO A 156 5.50 -5.20 -16.24
CA PRO A 156 6.25 -6.30 -15.66
C PRO A 156 7.47 -5.82 -14.86
N ALA A 157 8.19 -6.73 -14.23
CA ALA A 157 9.39 -6.40 -13.47
C ALA A 157 10.41 -5.64 -14.32
N CYS A 158 11.00 -4.58 -13.75
CA CYS A 158 12.04 -3.76 -14.38
C CYS A 158 11.61 -3.06 -15.69
N SER A 159 10.31 -2.80 -15.86
CA SER A 159 9.77 -2.13 -17.06
C SER A 159 9.61 -0.61 -16.90
N GLU A 160 10.19 0.00 -15.88
CA GLU A 160 10.07 1.43 -15.58
C GLU A 160 10.37 2.32 -16.80
N PRO A 161 11.44 2.09 -17.61
CA PRO A 161 11.69 2.91 -18.79
C PRO A 161 10.52 2.85 -19.79
N ARG A 162 9.99 1.65 -20.04
CA ARG A 162 8.86 1.46 -20.96
C ARG A 162 7.58 2.13 -20.45
N LEU A 163 7.32 2.03 -19.14
CA LEU A 163 6.18 2.72 -18.53
C LEU A 163 6.28 4.25 -18.64
N ILE A 164 7.49 4.81 -18.49
CA ILE A 164 7.72 6.25 -18.66
C ILE A 164 7.46 6.66 -20.11
N GLU A 165 7.90 5.89 -21.10
CA GLU A 165 7.62 6.15 -22.53
C GLU A 165 6.12 6.15 -22.81
N LEU A 166 5.38 5.15 -22.33
CA LEU A 166 3.94 5.04 -22.50
C LEU A 166 3.21 6.19 -21.81
N ALA A 167 3.59 6.50 -20.56
CA ALA A 167 3.01 7.58 -19.78
C ALA A 167 3.24 8.95 -20.44
N TYR A 168 4.46 9.20 -20.92
CA TYR A 168 4.80 10.43 -21.65
C TYR A 168 4.01 10.55 -22.95
N SER A 169 3.94 9.47 -23.73
CA SER A 169 3.17 9.45 -24.99
C SER A 169 1.70 9.73 -24.75
N PHE A 170 1.11 9.13 -23.68
CA PHE A 170 -0.25 9.38 -23.29
C PHE A 170 -0.47 10.84 -22.85
N GLU A 171 0.42 11.38 -22.02
CA GLU A 171 0.33 12.76 -21.54
C GLU A 171 0.40 13.75 -22.73
N GLN A 172 1.32 13.55 -23.67
CA GLN A 172 1.45 14.40 -24.86
C GLN A 172 0.23 14.31 -25.78
N ALA A 173 -0.33 13.12 -25.95
CA ALA A 173 -1.51 12.93 -26.80
C ALA A 173 -2.80 13.49 -26.22
N THR A 174 -2.93 13.49 -24.91
CA THR A 174 -4.16 13.88 -24.21
C THR A 174 -4.15 15.30 -23.66
N MET A 175 -2.98 15.82 -23.30
CA MET A 175 -2.79 17.16 -22.68
C MET A 175 -3.77 17.41 -21.51
N ARG A 176 -4.00 16.36 -20.69
CA ARG A 176 -5.00 16.40 -19.60
C ARG A 176 -4.47 16.90 -18.27
N ARG A 177 -3.19 17.24 -18.21
CA ARG A 177 -2.62 17.94 -17.07
C ARG A 177 -2.99 19.41 -17.15
N VAL A 178 -3.84 19.86 -16.25
CA VAL A 178 -4.26 21.26 -16.08
C VAL A 178 -3.72 21.81 -14.78
#